data_ce0fbce77f39f49834696e6f2ccf3bc3
#
_entry.id   ce0fbce77f39f49834696e6f2ccf3bc3
#
_cell.length_a   1.000
_cell.length_b   1.000
_cell.length_c   1.000
_cell.angle_alpha   90.00
_cell.angle_beta   90.00
_cell.angle_gamma   90.00
#
_symmetry.space_group_name_H-M   'P 1'
#
loop_
_entity.id
_entity.type
_entity.pdbx_description
1 polymer ?
#
loop_
_entity_poly.entity_id
_entity_poly.type
_entity_poly.pdbx_seq_one_letter_code
_entity_poly.pdbx_strand_id
1 'polypeptide(L)'
;MKKALLSLTILGFGLTSFAYASDAVSTIPTPTSGFSVNLTGLYLQPGANNLNYAVYTHPLPITTPNWSQVSVKPGYTPALNLGLQYNFADPMNKANIDWLYLSSNSTNSFSSYGVNASVAPPYYFGPLAQALVGTNATSKVQIQLDNIAMTLGHLINLGLKIQVDPFAGISGTYLKEDITSTYMGNDSSANPYTVTSYNTSKFTGIGPRFGMNGSFFITNRFAVSARIAASLFAGTMRTYTNFSSFGAGNHVAAYTVLANQSQNRVVPEVDSKLEVSYLIPMRGGKSNLTLAAGYLFSAYVNGITQVVPTALVPGAFNGGTLAVETAGQTQSDLDLNGPYASLIWKF
;
A
#
# COMPACT_ATOMS: atom_id res chain seq x y z
N MET A 1 15.53 -0.29 19.86
CA MET A 1 14.57 0.80 19.72
C MET A 1 15.30 2.05 19.21
N LYS A 2 15.32 2.28 17.91
CA LYS A 2 15.78 3.56 17.32
C LYS A 2 14.56 4.24 16.76
N LYS A 3 14.12 5.32 17.42
CA LYS A 3 13.06 6.22 16.93
C LYS A 3 13.62 6.94 15.71
N ALA A 4 13.13 6.62 14.53
CA ALA A 4 13.33 7.46 13.37
C ALA A 4 12.37 8.66 13.51
N LEU A 5 12.89 9.79 14.00
CA LEU A 5 12.22 11.07 13.89
C LEU A 5 12.24 11.46 12.40
N LEU A 6 11.08 11.38 11.77
CA LEU A 6 10.88 11.97 10.46
C LEU A 6 10.86 13.50 10.64
N SER A 7 12.01 14.14 10.44
CA SER A 7 12.11 15.60 10.40
C SER A 7 11.42 16.06 9.11
N LEU A 8 10.18 16.53 9.24
CA LEU A 8 9.49 17.25 8.19
C LEU A 8 10.16 18.64 8.06
N THR A 9 11.21 18.71 7.26
CA THR A 9 11.82 19.98 6.88
C THR A 9 10.89 20.68 5.92
N ILE A 10 10.05 21.59 6.42
CA ILE A 10 9.30 22.53 5.62
C ILE A 10 10.34 23.44 4.96
N LEU A 11 10.65 23.18 3.70
CA LEU A 11 11.38 24.10 2.85
C LEU A 11 10.50 25.33 2.68
N GLY A 12 10.75 26.37 3.46
CA GLY A 12 10.22 27.69 3.26
C GLY A 12 10.79 28.25 1.97
N PHE A 13 10.05 28.13 0.86
CA PHE A 13 10.33 28.90 -0.34
C PHE A 13 10.07 30.36 0.01
N GLY A 14 11.16 31.11 0.24
CA GLY A 14 11.14 32.56 0.32
C GLY A 14 10.62 33.09 -1.02
N LEU A 15 9.38 33.57 -1.02
CA LEU A 15 8.81 34.34 -2.12
C LEU A 15 9.54 35.69 -2.18
N THR A 16 10.73 35.72 -2.81
CA THR A 16 11.31 36.99 -3.28
C THR A 16 10.46 37.42 -4.47
N SER A 17 9.69 38.48 -4.26
CA SER A 17 8.95 39.17 -5.32
C SER A 17 9.91 39.78 -6.28
N PHE A 18 10.20 39.09 -7.39
CA PHE A 18 10.81 39.71 -8.56
C PHE A 18 9.73 40.46 -9.37
N ALA A 19 9.52 41.70 -9.05
CA ALA A 19 8.75 42.60 -9.91
C ALA A 19 9.59 42.94 -11.13
N TYR A 20 9.53 42.13 -12.17
CA TYR A 20 9.93 42.53 -13.52
C TYR A 20 8.67 42.95 -14.25
N ALA A 21 8.49 44.26 -14.39
CA ALA A 21 7.57 44.87 -15.36
C ALA A 21 8.12 44.63 -16.77
N SER A 22 7.75 43.54 -17.39
CA SER A 22 7.77 43.34 -18.83
C SER A 22 6.37 42.89 -19.24
N ASP A 23 5.94 43.15 -20.46
CA ASP A 23 4.69 42.65 -21.06
C ASP A 23 4.69 41.12 -21.16
N ALA A 24 4.82 40.46 -20.02
CA ALA A 24 4.92 39.02 -19.91
C ALA A 24 3.51 38.41 -20.04
N VAL A 25 3.25 37.86 -21.20
CA VAL A 25 2.01 37.07 -21.44
C VAL A 25 1.95 35.87 -20.47
N SER A 26 0.83 35.72 -19.81
CA SER A 26 0.61 34.56 -18.95
C SER A 26 0.80 33.26 -19.73
N THR A 27 1.58 32.33 -19.17
CA THR A 27 1.76 30.99 -19.72
C THR A 27 0.73 30.03 -19.19
N ILE A 28 -0.12 30.42 -18.22
CA ILE A 28 -1.18 29.62 -17.67
C ILE A 28 -2.30 29.49 -18.71
N PRO A 29 -2.67 28.28 -19.17
CA PRO A 29 -3.80 28.10 -20.06
C PRO A 29 -5.09 28.62 -19.42
N THR A 30 -5.90 29.35 -20.16
CA THR A 30 -7.21 29.83 -19.66
C THR A 30 -8.11 28.64 -19.35
N PRO A 31 -8.58 28.48 -18.09
CA PRO A 31 -9.52 27.43 -17.76
C PRO A 31 -10.80 27.61 -18.56
N THR A 32 -11.37 26.52 -19.06
CA THR A 32 -12.67 26.52 -19.74
C THR A 32 -13.64 25.63 -18.98
N SER A 33 -14.93 25.95 -18.97
CA SER A 33 -15.96 25.06 -18.44
C SER A 33 -16.08 23.79 -19.30
N GLY A 34 -16.55 22.70 -18.72
CA GLY A 34 -16.77 21.43 -19.42
C GLY A 34 -16.24 20.22 -18.66
N PHE A 35 -16.40 19.05 -19.29
CA PHE A 35 -15.96 17.78 -18.76
C PHE A 35 -14.54 17.43 -19.20
N SER A 36 -13.86 16.68 -18.36
CA SER A 36 -12.59 16.01 -18.70
C SER A 36 -12.61 14.59 -18.19
N VAL A 37 -12.09 13.66 -18.97
CA VAL A 37 -11.87 12.27 -18.58
C VAL A 37 -10.38 12.04 -18.49
N ASN A 38 -9.95 11.42 -17.40
CA ASN A 38 -8.57 11.05 -17.15
C ASN A 38 -8.45 9.53 -17.12
N LEU A 39 -7.55 8.98 -17.93
CA LEU A 39 -7.15 7.59 -17.92
C LEU A 39 -5.66 7.52 -17.54
N THR A 40 -5.35 6.91 -16.41
CA THR A 40 -3.98 6.77 -15.92
C THR A 40 -3.63 5.31 -15.76
N GLY A 41 -2.61 4.85 -16.48
CA GLY A 41 -1.94 3.59 -16.24
C GLY A 41 -0.80 3.79 -15.25
N LEU A 42 -0.76 2.98 -14.19
CA LEU A 42 0.28 3.02 -13.18
C LEU A 42 1.03 1.69 -13.14
N TYR A 43 2.29 1.75 -12.72
CA TYR A 43 3.11 0.58 -12.47
C TYR A 43 3.67 0.70 -11.06
N LEU A 44 2.91 0.17 -10.07
CA LEU A 44 3.12 0.41 -8.66
C LEU A 44 3.76 -0.79 -7.97
N GLN A 45 4.68 -0.51 -7.06
CA GLN A 45 5.24 -1.49 -6.14
C GLN A 45 4.60 -1.33 -4.77
N PRO A 46 3.81 -2.33 -4.30
CA PRO A 46 3.33 -2.36 -2.93
C PRO A 46 4.47 -2.73 -1.98
N GLY A 47 4.49 -2.12 -0.80
CA GLY A 47 5.36 -2.46 0.30
C GLY A 47 4.58 -2.50 1.61
N ALA A 48 4.93 -3.43 2.51
CA ALA A 48 4.38 -3.47 3.85
C ALA A 48 5.41 -4.04 4.82
N ASN A 49 5.31 -3.66 6.10
CA ASN A 49 6.29 -4.05 7.11
C ASN A 49 6.10 -5.47 7.65
N ASN A 50 4.94 -6.11 7.38
CA ASN A 50 4.57 -7.45 7.82
C ASN A 50 4.86 -8.56 6.81
N LEU A 51 5.60 -8.28 5.76
CA LEU A 51 5.89 -9.24 4.69
C LEU A 51 7.04 -10.22 5.02
N ASN A 52 7.57 -10.18 6.25
CA ASN A 52 8.49 -11.17 6.76
C ASN A 52 7.73 -12.47 7.03
N TYR A 53 8.04 -13.52 6.29
CA TYR A 53 7.33 -14.79 6.42
C TYR A 53 8.15 -15.89 7.06
N ALA A 54 9.49 -15.78 7.10
CA ALA A 54 10.33 -16.81 7.68
C ALA A 54 11.54 -16.18 8.41
N VAL A 55 12.07 -16.94 9.37
CA VAL A 55 13.35 -16.69 10.03
C VAL A 55 14.28 -17.83 9.68
N TYR A 56 15.40 -17.49 9.09
CA TYR A 56 16.51 -18.42 8.84
C TYR A 56 17.51 -18.36 9.98
N THR A 57 17.84 -19.51 10.56
CA THR A 57 18.74 -19.63 11.70
C THR A 57 19.87 -20.60 11.35
N HIS A 58 21.14 -20.21 11.60
CA HIS A 58 22.30 -21.03 11.33
C HIS A 58 23.50 -20.61 12.21
N PRO A 59 24.30 -21.54 12.75
CA PRO A 59 24.00 -22.96 12.94
C PRO A 59 23.10 -23.20 14.15
N LEU A 60 22.45 -24.37 14.21
CA LEU A 60 21.71 -24.89 15.35
C LEU A 60 22.40 -26.13 15.92
N PRO A 61 22.27 -26.45 17.21
CA PRO A 61 21.78 -25.60 18.30
C PRO A 61 22.93 -24.77 18.89
N ILE A 62 22.76 -23.48 19.01
CA ILE A 62 23.72 -22.60 19.70
C ILE A 62 22.97 -21.55 20.54
N THR A 63 23.67 -21.04 21.57
CA THR A 63 23.07 -20.04 22.48
C THR A 63 22.83 -18.68 21.84
N THR A 64 23.59 -18.34 20.80
CA THR A 64 23.48 -17.08 20.05
C THR A 64 23.51 -17.36 18.54
N PRO A 65 22.41 -17.88 17.96
CA PRO A 65 22.37 -18.15 16.55
C PRO A 65 22.36 -16.87 15.70
N ASN A 66 22.91 -16.94 14.50
CA ASN A 66 22.71 -15.93 13.49
C ASN A 66 21.29 -16.03 12.97
N TRP A 67 20.57 -14.90 12.99
CA TRP A 67 19.20 -14.78 12.55
C TRP A 67 19.11 -13.88 11.32
N SER A 68 18.42 -14.33 10.31
CA SER A 68 18.05 -13.49 9.19
C SER A 68 16.56 -13.63 8.88
N GLN A 69 15.90 -12.51 8.62
CA GLN A 69 14.50 -12.48 8.23
C GLN A 69 14.38 -12.64 6.71
N VAL A 70 13.45 -13.47 6.29
CA VAL A 70 13.12 -13.68 4.88
C VAL A 70 11.77 -13.05 4.60
N SER A 71 11.73 -12.14 3.63
CA SER A 71 10.53 -11.37 3.27
C SER A 71 10.09 -11.65 1.84
N VAL A 72 8.80 -11.53 1.60
CA VAL A 72 8.29 -11.33 0.24
C VAL A 72 8.55 -9.88 -0.14
N LYS A 73 9.14 -9.67 -1.30
CA LYS A 73 9.31 -8.34 -1.90
C LYS A 73 8.39 -8.25 -3.11
N PRO A 74 7.21 -7.62 -2.98
CA PRO A 74 6.32 -7.45 -4.11
C PRO A 74 7.02 -6.70 -5.23
N GLY A 75 6.85 -7.20 -6.45
CA GLY A 75 7.32 -6.50 -7.64
C GLY A 75 6.36 -5.41 -8.06
N TYR A 76 6.78 -4.64 -9.06
CA TYR A 76 5.91 -3.68 -9.71
C TYR A 76 4.72 -4.38 -10.36
N THR A 77 3.53 -3.83 -10.18
CA THR A 77 2.25 -4.38 -10.65
C THR A 77 1.46 -3.30 -11.39
N PRO A 78 0.85 -3.63 -12.54
CA PRO A 78 -0.03 -2.69 -13.22
C PRO A 78 -1.24 -2.33 -12.36
N ALA A 79 -1.56 -1.04 -12.35
CA ALA A 79 -2.74 -0.48 -11.69
C ALA A 79 -3.41 0.53 -12.61
N LEU A 80 -4.67 0.83 -12.35
CA LEU A 80 -5.50 1.72 -13.15
C LEU A 80 -6.06 2.83 -12.26
N ASN A 81 -6.02 4.07 -12.76
CA ASN A 81 -6.81 5.16 -12.18
C ASN A 81 -7.67 5.79 -13.27
N LEU A 82 -8.98 5.90 -12.99
CA LEU A 82 -9.96 6.57 -13.82
C LEU A 82 -10.42 7.84 -13.11
N GLY A 83 -10.40 8.95 -13.82
CA GLY A 83 -10.84 10.24 -13.30
C GLY A 83 -11.91 10.88 -14.20
N LEU A 84 -12.86 11.52 -13.57
CA LEU A 84 -13.83 12.41 -14.22
C LEU A 84 -13.77 13.76 -13.52
N GLN A 85 -13.55 14.83 -14.28
CA GLN A 85 -13.56 16.20 -13.80
C GLN A 85 -14.60 17.03 -14.52
N TYR A 86 -15.28 17.86 -13.77
CA TYR A 86 -16.17 18.89 -14.30
C TYR A 86 -15.72 20.26 -13.82
N ASN A 87 -15.41 21.15 -14.78
CA ASN A 87 -15.16 22.57 -14.51
C ASN A 87 -16.49 23.32 -14.63
N PHE A 88 -16.88 24.03 -13.57
CA PHE A 88 -18.14 24.78 -13.54
C PHE A 88 -18.19 25.94 -14.55
N ALA A 89 -19.32 26.68 -14.57
CA ALA A 89 -19.45 27.89 -15.39
C ALA A 89 -18.42 28.96 -14.99
N ASP A 90 -18.11 29.08 -13.71
CA ASP A 90 -16.86 29.67 -13.25
C ASP A 90 -15.75 28.61 -13.33
N PRO A 91 -14.89 28.67 -14.34
CA PRO A 91 -13.93 27.58 -14.60
C PRO A 91 -12.79 27.51 -13.59
N MET A 92 -12.75 28.42 -12.62
CA MET A 92 -11.83 28.32 -11.47
C MET A 92 -12.29 27.28 -10.48
N ASN A 93 -13.60 26.96 -10.45
CA ASN A 93 -14.17 25.90 -9.60
C ASN A 93 -14.31 24.61 -10.36
N LYS A 94 -13.96 23.49 -9.71
CA LYS A 94 -14.04 22.17 -10.32
C LYS A 94 -14.47 21.07 -9.33
N ALA A 95 -15.11 20.05 -9.85
CA ALA A 95 -15.41 18.81 -9.15
C ALA A 95 -14.67 17.66 -9.81
N ASN A 96 -14.11 16.76 -8.99
CA ASN A 96 -13.40 15.57 -9.48
C ASN A 96 -13.96 14.31 -8.81
N ILE A 97 -14.00 13.23 -9.59
CA ILE A 97 -14.18 11.85 -9.11
C ILE A 97 -13.01 11.05 -9.63
N ASP A 98 -12.27 10.40 -8.76
CA ASP A 98 -11.12 9.55 -9.09
C ASP A 98 -11.34 8.16 -8.51
N TRP A 99 -11.04 7.12 -9.28
CA TRP A 99 -11.06 5.73 -8.84
C TRP A 99 -9.73 5.06 -9.16
N LEU A 100 -9.04 4.59 -8.13
CA LEU A 100 -7.78 3.85 -8.21
C LEU A 100 -8.03 2.38 -7.87
N TYR A 101 -7.59 1.49 -8.75
CA TYR A 101 -7.61 0.05 -8.57
C TYR A 101 -6.22 -0.56 -8.69
N LEU A 102 -5.84 -1.39 -7.71
CA LEU A 102 -4.61 -2.19 -7.71
C LEU A 102 -4.93 -3.62 -7.26
N SER A 103 -4.36 -4.61 -7.95
CA SER A 103 -4.33 -6.01 -7.52
C SER A 103 -2.94 -6.57 -7.77
N SER A 104 -2.23 -6.89 -6.71
CA SER A 104 -0.86 -7.43 -6.73
C SER A 104 -0.82 -8.84 -6.19
N ASN A 105 0.03 -9.69 -6.79
CA ASN A 105 0.27 -11.05 -6.36
C ASN A 105 1.78 -11.34 -6.46
N SER A 106 2.39 -11.72 -5.35
CA SER A 106 3.83 -11.97 -5.27
C SER A 106 4.11 -13.22 -4.46
N THR A 107 5.06 -14.02 -4.91
CA THR A 107 5.46 -15.26 -4.24
C THR A 107 6.96 -15.25 -4.06
N ASN A 108 7.42 -15.72 -2.90
CA ASN A 108 8.83 -15.95 -2.61
C ASN A 108 8.99 -17.32 -1.95
N SER A 109 10.09 -18.00 -2.26
CA SER A 109 10.48 -19.29 -1.68
C SER A 109 11.91 -19.20 -1.17
N PHE A 110 12.16 -19.77 -0.01
CA PHE A 110 13.47 -19.83 0.60
C PHE A 110 13.74 -21.25 1.11
N SER A 111 14.90 -21.80 0.80
CA SER A 111 15.37 -23.10 1.31
C SER A 111 16.54 -22.91 2.26
N SER A 112 16.56 -23.63 3.38
CA SER A 112 17.72 -23.67 4.25
C SER A 112 18.85 -24.42 3.56
N TYR A 113 20.08 -23.92 3.70
CA TYR A 113 21.27 -24.57 3.22
C TYR A 113 22.29 -24.64 4.35
N GLY A 114 22.98 -25.76 4.39
CA GLY A 114 24.01 -26.06 5.38
C GLY A 114 23.55 -27.05 6.45
N VAL A 115 24.55 -27.64 7.08
CA VAL A 115 24.34 -28.56 8.23
C VAL A 115 23.90 -27.72 9.41
N ASN A 116 22.87 -28.18 10.14
CA ASN A 116 22.31 -27.50 11.30
C ASN A 116 21.69 -26.11 11.01
N ALA A 117 21.08 -25.94 9.84
CA ALA A 117 20.31 -24.77 9.49
C ALA A 117 18.81 -25.05 9.56
N SER A 118 18.01 -24.05 9.92
CA SER A 118 16.55 -24.16 9.95
C SER A 118 15.88 -22.92 9.41
N VAL A 119 14.73 -23.10 8.78
CA VAL A 119 13.79 -22.05 8.37
C VAL A 119 12.51 -22.24 9.16
N ALA A 120 12.13 -21.26 9.95
CA ALA A 120 10.97 -21.34 10.84
C ALA A 120 10.00 -20.16 10.59
N PRO A 121 8.71 -20.31 10.93
CA PRO A 121 7.78 -19.19 11.00
C PRO A 121 8.31 -18.08 11.92
N PRO A 122 8.03 -16.79 11.61
CA PRO A 122 8.44 -15.69 12.48
C PRO A 122 7.59 -15.59 13.76
N TYR A 123 6.52 -16.37 13.84
CA TYR A 123 5.59 -16.41 14.96
C TYR A 123 5.57 -17.78 15.61
N TYR A 124 5.16 -17.83 16.88
CA TYR A 124 5.06 -19.07 17.61
C TYR A 124 3.78 -19.83 17.24
N PHE A 125 3.93 -20.99 16.59
CA PHE A 125 2.82 -21.89 16.23
C PHE A 125 2.69 -23.09 17.17
N GLY A 126 3.29 -23.04 18.35
CA GLY A 126 3.24 -24.08 19.36
C GLY A 126 4.28 -25.20 19.22
N PRO A 127 4.11 -26.29 19.97
CA PRO A 127 5.06 -27.40 20.01
C PRO A 127 5.36 -28.01 18.65
N LEU A 128 4.42 -27.92 17.70
CA LEU A 128 4.57 -28.43 16.35
C LEU A 128 5.65 -27.71 15.55
N ALA A 129 5.76 -26.38 15.72
CA ALA A 129 6.79 -25.61 15.05
C ALA A 129 8.17 -25.81 15.70
N GLN A 130 8.23 -26.16 16.97
CA GLN A 130 9.49 -26.45 17.68
C GLN A 130 10.11 -27.79 17.30
N ALA A 131 9.27 -28.76 16.91
CA ALA A 131 9.73 -30.06 16.45
C ALA A 131 10.18 -30.07 14.97
N LEU A 132 9.92 -28.98 14.26
CA LEU A 132 10.19 -28.87 12.84
C LEU A 132 11.61 -28.34 12.60
N VAL A 133 12.49 -29.18 12.06
CA VAL A 133 13.70 -28.69 11.40
C VAL A 133 13.30 -28.27 9.99
N GLY A 134 12.96 -26.99 9.82
CA GLY A 134 12.46 -26.45 8.57
C GLY A 134 13.52 -26.45 7.49
N THR A 135 13.18 -27.03 6.34
CA THR A 135 14.06 -27.09 5.17
C THR A 135 13.65 -26.09 4.09
N ASN A 136 12.37 -25.76 4.05
CA ASN A 136 11.82 -24.86 3.01
C ASN A 136 10.67 -24.03 3.59
N ALA A 137 10.59 -22.77 3.15
CA ALA A 137 9.47 -21.89 3.40
C ALA A 137 9.07 -21.18 2.11
N THR A 138 7.76 -21.15 1.82
CA THR A 138 7.20 -20.43 0.68
C THR A 138 6.10 -19.52 1.16
N SER A 139 6.07 -18.28 0.67
CA SER A 139 4.99 -17.35 0.99
C SER A 139 4.46 -16.68 -0.26
N LYS A 140 3.14 -16.57 -0.32
CA LYS A 140 2.38 -15.84 -1.32
C LYS A 140 1.66 -14.69 -0.66
N VAL A 141 1.82 -13.49 -1.21
CA VAL A 141 1.17 -12.26 -0.76
C VAL A 141 0.29 -11.74 -1.88
N GLN A 142 -0.96 -11.44 -1.55
CA GLN A 142 -1.91 -10.80 -2.44
C GLN A 142 -2.40 -9.51 -1.79
N ILE A 143 -2.29 -8.39 -2.50
CA ILE A 143 -2.73 -7.06 -2.03
C ILE A 143 -3.71 -6.51 -3.05
N GLN A 144 -4.88 -6.12 -2.57
CA GLN A 144 -5.91 -5.46 -3.36
C GLN A 144 -6.23 -4.12 -2.72
N LEU A 145 -6.28 -3.07 -3.54
CA LEU A 145 -6.69 -1.73 -3.15
C LEU A 145 -7.70 -1.19 -4.15
N ASP A 146 -8.82 -0.72 -3.62
CA ASP A 146 -9.81 0.09 -4.31
C ASP A 146 -9.95 1.41 -3.54
N ASN A 147 -9.73 2.54 -4.20
CA ASN A 147 -9.90 3.86 -3.60
C ASN A 147 -10.73 4.73 -4.54
N ILE A 148 -11.80 5.30 -4.02
CA ILE A 148 -12.63 6.26 -4.73
C ILE A 148 -12.63 7.59 -3.97
N ALA A 149 -12.39 8.70 -4.67
CA ALA A 149 -12.37 10.04 -4.09
C ALA A 149 -13.27 10.98 -4.87
N MET A 150 -14.04 11.80 -4.17
CA MET A 150 -14.84 12.90 -4.71
C MET A 150 -14.36 14.19 -4.08
N THR A 151 -13.91 15.16 -4.88
CA THR A 151 -13.32 16.41 -4.38
C THR A 151 -13.82 17.61 -5.14
N LEU A 152 -13.89 18.73 -4.44
CA LEU A 152 -14.12 20.06 -5.00
C LEU A 152 -12.82 20.86 -4.85
N GLY A 153 -12.42 21.53 -5.91
CA GLY A 153 -11.19 22.32 -5.96
C GLY A 153 -11.43 23.72 -6.51
N HIS A 154 -10.51 24.62 -6.20
CA HIS A 154 -10.53 26.00 -6.66
C HIS A 154 -9.15 26.40 -7.20
N LEU A 155 -9.08 26.78 -8.49
CA LEU A 155 -7.87 27.21 -9.13
C LEU A 155 -7.50 28.64 -8.72
N ILE A 156 -6.28 28.85 -8.30
CA ILE A 156 -5.72 30.14 -7.90
C ILE A 156 -4.46 30.39 -8.73
N ASN A 157 -4.45 31.46 -9.50
CA ASN A 157 -3.27 31.84 -10.25
C ASN A 157 -2.36 32.73 -9.40
N LEU A 158 -1.14 32.28 -9.15
CA LEU A 158 -0.09 33.02 -8.45
C LEU A 158 0.91 33.60 -9.50
N GLY A 159 0.56 34.76 -10.03
CA GLY A 159 1.32 35.38 -11.10
C GLY A 159 1.07 34.72 -12.48
N LEU A 160 2.09 34.74 -13.35
CA LEU A 160 1.95 34.38 -14.77
C LEU A 160 2.27 32.93 -15.09
N LYS A 161 2.86 32.20 -14.15
CA LYS A 161 3.40 30.85 -14.41
C LYS A 161 2.99 29.80 -13.36
N ILE A 162 2.48 30.22 -12.20
CA ILE A 162 2.15 29.30 -11.11
C ILE A 162 0.64 29.28 -10.93
N GLN A 163 0.09 28.09 -10.86
CA GLN A 163 -1.31 27.84 -10.52
C GLN A 163 -1.35 26.85 -9.36
N VAL A 164 -2.17 27.15 -8.37
CA VAL A 164 -2.41 26.32 -7.22
C VAL A 164 -3.88 25.94 -7.17
N ASP A 165 -4.18 24.73 -6.76
CA ASP A 165 -5.50 24.15 -6.72
C ASP A 165 -5.68 23.43 -5.37
N PRO A 166 -6.05 24.13 -4.29
CA PRO A 166 -6.51 23.51 -3.08
C PRO A 166 -7.83 22.79 -3.35
N PHE A 167 -7.99 21.62 -2.75
CA PHE A 167 -9.21 20.83 -2.87
C PHE A 167 -9.57 20.16 -1.54
N ALA A 168 -10.86 19.91 -1.38
CA ALA A 168 -11.40 19.14 -0.26
C ALA A 168 -12.55 18.28 -0.74
N GLY A 169 -12.84 17.19 -0.01
CA GLY A 169 -13.92 16.27 -0.35
C GLY A 169 -13.98 15.07 0.56
N ILE A 170 -14.44 13.97 0.00
CA ILE A 170 -14.56 12.68 0.68
C ILE A 170 -13.86 11.59 -0.14
N SER A 171 -13.32 10.60 0.55
CA SER A 171 -12.75 9.41 -0.09
C SER A 171 -13.20 8.15 0.65
N GLY A 172 -13.38 7.06 -0.09
CA GLY A 172 -13.64 5.73 0.42
C GLY A 172 -12.55 4.76 -0.04
N THR A 173 -12.14 3.86 0.84
CA THR A 173 -11.11 2.87 0.53
C THR A 173 -11.52 1.47 0.95
N TYR A 174 -11.14 0.51 0.14
CA TYR A 174 -11.14 -0.92 0.43
C TYR A 174 -9.71 -1.42 0.26
N LEU A 175 -9.14 -1.94 1.33
CA LEU A 175 -7.81 -2.52 1.36
C LEU A 175 -7.90 -3.95 1.85
N LYS A 176 -7.32 -4.89 1.11
CA LYS A 176 -7.24 -6.29 1.48
C LYS A 176 -5.83 -6.81 1.27
N GLU A 177 -5.31 -7.52 2.27
CA GLU A 177 -4.08 -8.29 2.19
C GLU A 177 -4.35 -9.73 2.58
N ASP A 178 -3.93 -10.68 1.74
CA ASP A 178 -3.89 -12.10 2.03
C ASP A 178 -2.44 -12.59 1.98
N ILE A 179 -1.99 -13.23 3.07
CA ILE A 179 -0.67 -13.88 3.14
C ILE A 179 -0.88 -15.36 3.38
N THR A 180 -0.34 -16.19 2.50
CA THR A 180 -0.29 -17.65 2.66
C THR A 180 1.15 -18.10 2.74
N SER A 181 1.56 -18.65 3.86
CA SER A 181 2.93 -19.15 4.08
C SER A 181 2.91 -20.63 4.40
N THR A 182 3.75 -21.39 3.71
CA THR A 182 3.90 -22.85 3.89
C THR A 182 5.34 -23.14 4.27
N TYR A 183 5.51 -23.92 5.34
CA TYR A 183 6.79 -24.34 5.88
C TYR A 183 6.86 -25.86 5.79
N MET A 184 7.94 -26.38 5.24
CA MET A 184 8.22 -27.80 5.09
C MET A 184 9.49 -28.15 5.83
N GLY A 185 9.52 -29.32 6.41
CA GLY A 185 10.69 -29.85 7.11
C GLY A 185 10.42 -31.25 7.64
N ASN A 186 11.26 -31.69 8.56
CA ASN A 186 11.14 -32.98 9.21
C ASN A 186 10.96 -32.78 10.72
N ASP A 187 10.24 -33.74 11.35
CA ASP A 187 10.19 -33.85 12.80
C ASP A 187 11.50 -34.45 13.38
N SER A 188 11.55 -34.58 14.70
CA SER A 188 12.68 -35.20 15.41
C SER A 188 12.92 -36.69 15.03
N SER A 189 11.95 -37.33 14.39
CA SER A 189 12.03 -38.71 13.90
C SER A 189 12.25 -38.77 12.39
N ALA A 190 12.66 -37.67 11.76
CA ALA A 190 12.88 -37.52 10.32
C ALA A 190 11.63 -37.74 9.44
N ASN A 191 10.43 -37.70 9.99
CA ASN A 191 9.20 -37.75 9.21
C ASN A 191 8.90 -36.39 8.57
N PRO A 192 8.44 -36.32 7.30
CA PRO A 192 8.10 -35.08 6.65
C PRO A 192 6.90 -34.40 7.33
N TYR A 193 7.00 -33.10 7.49
CA TYR A 193 6.01 -32.29 8.17
C TYR A 193 5.81 -30.94 7.45
N THR A 194 4.57 -30.52 7.35
CA THR A 194 4.18 -29.25 6.69
C THR A 194 3.30 -28.43 7.62
N VAL A 195 3.60 -27.15 7.72
CA VAL A 195 2.77 -26.14 8.40
C VAL A 195 2.36 -25.08 7.39
N THR A 196 1.09 -24.76 7.31
CA THR A 196 0.55 -23.69 6.48
C THR A 196 -0.14 -22.66 7.37
N SER A 197 0.20 -21.40 7.15
CA SER A 197 -0.41 -20.23 7.78
C SER A 197 -1.12 -19.40 6.71
N TYR A 198 -2.34 -19.00 6.99
CA TYR A 198 -3.13 -18.10 6.15
C TYR A 198 -3.59 -16.91 7.00
N ASN A 199 -3.22 -15.71 6.57
CA ASN A 199 -3.58 -14.47 7.22
C ASN A 199 -4.33 -13.58 6.25
N THR A 200 -5.44 -13.01 6.68
CA THR A 200 -6.21 -12.01 5.93
C THR A 200 -6.37 -10.76 6.78
N SER A 201 -6.09 -9.62 6.19
CA SER A 201 -6.42 -8.30 6.71
C SER A 201 -7.32 -7.59 5.71
N LYS A 202 -8.47 -7.08 6.17
CA LYS A 202 -9.44 -6.38 5.32
C LYS A 202 -9.90 -5.11 6.03
N PHE A 203 -9.67 -3.97 5.40
CA PHE A 203 -10.15 -2.67 5.85
C PHE A 203 -11.13 -2.09 4.83
N THR A 204 -12.24 -1.52 5.32
CA THR A 204 -13.17 -0.74 4.52
C THR A 204 -13.50 0.53 5.29
N GLY A 205 -13.24 1.68 4.71
CA GLY A 205 -13.43 2.96 5.39
C GLY A 205 -13.81 4.09 4.43
N ILE A 206 -14.35 5.15 5.01
CA ILE A 206 -14.68 6.40 4.34
C ILE A 206 -14.24 7.55 5.22
N GLY A 207 -13.88 8.69 4.62
CA GLY A 207 -13.50 9.85 5.39
C GLY A 207 -13.22 11.10 4.58
N PRO A 208 -12.94 12.21 5.25
CA PRO A 208 -12.57 13.45 4.61
C PRO A 208 -11.23 13.30 3.87
N ARG A 209 -11.13 14.00 2.75
CA ARG A 209 -9.93 14.14 1.95
C ARG A 209 -9.68 15.60 1.65
N PHE A 210 -8.43 16.03 1.76
CA PHE A 210 -7.99 17.38 1.43
C PHE A 210 -6.59 17.33 0.87
N GLY A 211 -6.28 18.34 0.07
CA GLY A 211 -4.96 18.43 -0.56
C GLY A 211 -4.80 19.66 -1.41
N MET A 212 -3.69 19.68 -2.14
CA MET A 212 -3.31 20.77 -3.01
C MET A 212 -2.53 20.24 -4.22
N ASN A 213 -2.86 20.73 -5.41
CA ASN A 213 -2.03 20.62 -6.58
C ASN A 213 -1.31 21.97 -6.82
N GLY A 214 -0.04 21.92 -7.15
CA GLY A 214 0.71 23.07 -7.62
C GLY A 214 1.24 22.79 -9.02
N SER A 215 1.06 23.70 -9.96
CA SER A 215 1.53 23.59 -11.34
C SER A 215 2.39 24.79 -11.70
N PHE A 216 3.57 24.52 -12.27
CA PHE A 216 4.46 25.50 -12.83
C PHE A 216 4.48 25.37 -14.35
N PHE A 217 3.99 26.39 -15.05
CA PHE A 217 3.91 26.40 -16.51
C PHE A 217 5.20 26.97 -17.09
N ILE A 218 6.01 26.12 -17.71
CA ILE A 218 7.23 26.54 -18.44
C ILE A 218 6.81 27.23 -19.71
N THR A 219 5.80 26.70 -20.40
CA THR A 219 5.14 27.28 -21.56
C THR A 219 3.63 27.09 -21.43
N ASN A 220 2.85 27.66 -22.33
CA ASN A 220 1.39 27.42 -22.39
C ASN A 220 0.99 25.95 -22.70
N ARG A 221 1.96 25.10 -23.03
CA ARG A 221 1.74 23.68 -23.34
C ARG A 221 2.46 22.74 -22.40
N PHE A 222 3.52 23.17 -21.75
CA PHE A 222 4.37 22.32 -20.92
C PHE A 222 4.36 22.79 -19.47
N ALA A 223 3.99 21.89 -18.57
CA ALA A 223 3.95 22.16 -17.13
C ALA A 223 4.59 21.04 -16.32
N VAL A 224 5.10 21.43 -15.14
CA VAL A 224 5.52 20.52 -14.06
C VAL A 224 4.56 20.74 -12.92
N SER A 225 3.99 19.66 -12.40
CA SER A 225 3.00 19.69 -11.33
C SER A 225 3.40 18.80 -10.18
N ALA A 226 3.09 19.25 -8.97
CA ALA A 226 3.20 18.46 -7.76
C ALA A 226 1.85 18.43 -7.04
N ARG A 227 1.48 17.28 -6.50
CA ARG A 227 0.28 17.09 -5.69
C ARG A 227 0.66 16.50 -4.34
N ILE A 228 0.01 16.99 -3.30
CA ILE A 228 -0.02 16.35 -2.00
C ILE A 228 -1.46 16.28 -1.52
N ALA A 229 -1.87 15.15 -0.97
CA ALA A 229 -3.18 14.98 -0.37
C ALA A 229 -3.11 14.09 0.86
N ALA A 230 -4.11 14.24 1.73
CA ALA A 230 -4.30 13.40 2.90
C ALA A 230 -5.78 13.02 3.04
N SER A 231 -6.02 11.80 3.51
CA SER A 231 -7.35 11.29 3.86
C SER A 231 -7.33 10.70 5.26
N LEU A 232 -8.45 10.73 5.94
CA LEU A 232 -8.58 10.13 7.27
C LEU A 232 -9.78 9.18 7.26
N PHE A 233 -9.53 7.91 6.95
CA PHE A 233 -10.58 6.90 6.80
C PHE A 233 -11.05 6.38 8.15
N ALA A 234 -12.29 6.60 8.51
CA ALA A 234 -12.98 5.90 9.58
C ALA A 234 -13.70 4.68 9.01
N GLY A 235 -13.46 3.51 9.57
CA GLY A 235 -13.96 2.28 8.98
C GLY A 235 -13.80 1.06 9.84
N THR A 236 -13.97 -0.10 9.23
CA THR A 236 -13.97 -1.40 9.88
C THR A 236 -12.80 -2.23 9.39
N MET A 237 -12.01 -2.73 10.35
CA MET A 237 -10.93 -3.69 10.15
C MET A 237 -11.40 -5.08 10.53
N ARG A 238 -11.21 -6.07 9.66
CA ARG A 238 -11.45 -7.49 9.92
C ARG A 238 -10.17 -8.26 9.67
N THR A 239 -9.81 -9.13 10.58
CA THR A 239 -8.64 -9.99 10.46
C THR A 239 -9.02 -11.43 10.67
N TYR A 240 -8.36 -12.30 9.95
CA TYR A 240 -8.54 -13.73 10.03
C TYR A 240 -7.18 -14.40 9.90
N THR A 241 -6.87 -15.28 10.83
CA THR A 241 -5.66 -16.10 10.78
C THR A 241 -6.04 -17.55 10.98
N ASN A 242 -5.53 -18.38 10.10
CA ASN A 242 -5.68 -19.83 10.16
C ASN A 242 -4.30 -20.47 10.01
N PHE A 243 -4.02 -21.48 10.81
CA PHE A 243 -2.90 -22.37 10.56
C PHE A 243 -3.33 -23.81 10.66
N SER A 244 -2.73 -24.61 9.80
CA SER A 244 -2.91 -26.05 9.75
C SER A 244 -1.53 -26.71 9.66
N SER A 245 -1.44 -27.88 10.24
CA SER A 245 -0.26 -28.72 10.12
C SER A 245 -0.65 -30.11 9.64
N PHE A 246 0.22 -30.71 8.87
CA PHE A 246 0.09 -32.07 8.38
C PHE A 246 1.45 -32.76 8.41
N GLY A 247 1.50 -33.98 8.91
CA GLY A 247 2.72 -34.77 8.97
C GLY A 247 2.47 -36.25 8.71
N ALA A 248 3.51 -36.98 8.31
CA ALA A 248 3.50 -38.46 8.24
C ALA A 248 3.81 -39.05 9.60
N GLY A 249 3.43 -40.31 9.83
CA GLY A 249 3.63 -41.00 11.09
C GLY A 249 2.54 -40.74 12.13
N ASN A 250 2.93 -40.53 13.39
CA ASN A 250 2.01 -40.30 14.51
C ASN A 250 1.52 -38.83 14.62
N HIS A 251 1.81 -37.99 13.65
CA HIS A 251 1.42 -36.59 13.67
C HIS A 251 -0.04 -36.42 13.27
N VAL A 252 -0.83 -35.93 14.20
CA VAL A 252 -2.23 -35.60 13.95
C VAL A 252 -2.26 -34.25 13.24
N ALA A 253 -3.07 -34.16 12.19
CA ALA A 253 -3.34 -32.86 11.55
C ALA A 253 -3.92 -31.91 12.60
N ALA A 254 -3.26 -30.78 12.80
CA ALA A 254 -3.71 -29.74 13.72
C ALA A 254 -4.23 -28.55 12.93
N TYR A 255 -5.29 -27.96 13.45
CA TYR A 255 -5.96 -26.83 12.83
C TYR A 255 -6.36 -25.81 13.89
N THR A 256 -6.07 -24.54 13.63
CA THR A 256 -6.48 -23.46 14.53
C THR A 256 -6.91 -22.23 13.72
N VAL A 257 -7.99 -21.61 14.14
CA VAL A 257 -8.53 -20.38 13.56
C VAL A 257 -8.57 -19.30 14.61
N LEU A 258 -7.99 -18.16 14.27
CA LEU A 258 -8.12 -16.91 15.01
C LEU A 258 -8.89 -15.93 14.14
N ALA A 259 -10.17 -15.77 14.43
CA ALA A 259 -10.97 -14.73 13.79
C ALA A 259 -11.11 -13.56 14.76
N ASN A 260 -10.63 -12.40 14.37
CA ASN A 260 -10.88 -11.20 15.14
C ASN A 260 -12.23 -10.61 14.74
N GLN A 261 -13.02 -10.21 15.75
CA GLN A 261 -14.24 -9.46 15.48
C GLN A 261 -13.90 -8.16 14.79
N SER A 262 -14.85 -7.67 13.98
CA SER A 262 -14.73 -6.40 13.30
C SER A 262 -14.45 -5.28 14.28
N GLN A 263 -13.35 -4.54 14.06
CA GLN A 263 -12.92 -3.42 14.89
C GLN A 263 -13.08 -2.11 14.13
N ASN A 264 -13.63 -1.12 14.78
CA ASN A 264 -13.61 0.23 14.23
C ASN A 264 -12.21 0.81 14.31
N ARG A 265 -11.74 1.38 13.20
CA ARG A 265 -10.41 1.97 13.08
C ARG A 265 -10.42 3.24 12.26
N VAL A 266 -9.42 4.06 12.56
CA VAL A 266 -9.06 5.22 11.73
C VAL A 266 -7.73 4.91 11.07
N VAL A 267 -7.71 5.00 9.74
CA VAL A 267 -6.52 4.77 8.90
C VAL A 267 -6.21 6.08 8.17
N PRO A 268 -5.12 6.77 8.55
CA PRO A 268 -4.62 7.92 7.79
C PRO A 268 -4.00 7.46 6.46
N GLU A 269 -4.24 8.24 5.41
CA GLU A 269 -3.56 8.11 4.13
C GLU A 269 -2.88 9.42 3.77
N VAL A 270 -1.70 9.32 3.18
CA VAL A 270 -1.02 10.45 2.53
C VAL A 270 -0.61 10.00 1.13
N ASP A 271 -0.94 10.80 0.12
CA ASP A 271 -0.44 10.58 -1.23
C ASP A 271 0.31 11.81 -1.75
N SER A 272 1.27 11.56 -2.63
CA SER A 272 2.00 12.59 -3.36
C SER A 272 2.23 12.14 -4.79
N LYS A 273 2.19 13.12 -5.72
CA LYS A 273 2.50 12.91 -7.14
C LYS A 273 3.43 14.02 -7.62
N LEU A 274 4.39 13.65 -8.45
CA LEU A 274 5.18 14.58 -9.24
C LEU A 274 4.95 14.24 -10.71
N GLU A 275 4.63 15.24 -11.52
CA GLU A 275 4.14 15.04 -12.89
C GLU A 275 4.75 16.08 -13.84
N VAL A 276 5.02 15.63 -15.04
CA VAL A 276 5.31 16.48 -16.21
C VAL A 276 4.19 16.28 -17.21
N SER A 277 3.63 17.36 -17.72
CA SER A 277 2.48 17.32 -18.63
C SER A 277 2.70 18.18 -19.88
N TYR A 278 2.10 17.70 -20.98
CA TYR A 278 2.12 18.38 -22.28
C TYR A 278 0.71 18.48 -22.86
N LEU A 279 0.27 19.72 -23.11
CA LEU A 279 -1.05 20.06 -23.65
C LEU A 279 -1.02 20.08 -25.18
N ILE A 280 -1.89 19.31 -25.81
CA ILE A 280 -2.10 19.25 -27.27
C ILE A 280 -3.46 19.86 -27.56
N PRO A 281 -3.52 21.11 -28.08
CA PRO A 281 -4.80 21.68 -28.49
C PRO A 281 -5.33 20.93 -29.70
N MET A 282 -6.59 20.49 -29.64
CA MET A 282 -7.26 19.82 -30.75
C MET A 282 -7.94 20.82 -31.69
N ARG A 283 -8.21 20.35 -32.90
CA ARG A 283 -8.78 21.18 -33.98
C ARG A 283 -10.09 21.85 -33.54
N GLY A 284 -10.14 23.18 -33.66
CA GLY A 284 -11.31 23.97 -33.30
C GLY A 284 -11.29 24.59 -31.90
N GLY A 285 -10.26 24.38 -31.09
CA GLY A 285 -10.09 25.04 -29.79
C GLY A 285 -11.10 24.65 -28.69
N LYS A 286 -12.04 23.74 -29.00
CA LYS A 286 -13.10 23.30 -28.07
C LYS A 286 -12.69 22.10 -27.24
N SER A 287 -11.68 21.34 -27.65
CA SER A 287 -11.19 20.17 -26.95
C SER A 287 -9.67 20.20 -26.84
N ASN A 288 -9.14 19.64 -25.76
CA ASN A 288 -7.72 19.53 -25.50
C ASN A 288 -7.38 18.11 -25.04
N LEU A 289 -6.22 17.64 -25.47
CA LEU A 289 -5.63 16.39 -24.98
C LEU A 289 -4.38 16.75 -24.18
N THR A 290 -4.27 16.26 -22.94
CA THR A 290 -3.05 16.39 -22.13
C THR A 290 -2.44 15.02 -21.93
N LEU A 291 -1.17 14.90 -22.28
CA LEU A 291 -0.32 13.77 -21.96
C LEU A 291 0.46 14.10 -20.71
N ALA A 292 0.47 13.22 -19.74
CA ALA A 292 1.24 13.42 -18.53
C ALA A 292 1.98 12.13 -18.15
N ALA A 293 3.14 12.28 -17.51
CA ALA A 293 3.89 11.20 -16.94
C ALA A 293 4.51 11.65 -15.61
N GLY A 294 4.63 10.73 -14.67
CA GLY A 294 5.09 11.10 -13.35
C GLY A 294 5.39 9.92 -12.44
N TYR A 295 5.53 10.24 -11.17
CA TYR A 295 5.76 9.28 -10.09
C TYR A 295 4.77 9.52 -8.97
N LEU A 296 4.20 8.43 -8.45
CA LEU A 296 3.24 8.42 -7.35
C LEU A 296 3.88 7.76 -6.13
N PHE A 297 3.62 8.33 -4.96
CA PHE A 297 3.81 7.70 -3.66
C PHE A 297 2.51 7.83 -2.85
N SER A 298 2.08 6.74 -2.19
CA SER A 298 0.94 6.72 -1.29
C SER A 298 1.23 5.82 -0.10
N ALA A 299 0.84 6.24 1.10
CA ALA A 299 1.02 5.48 2.34
C ALA A 299 -0.28 5.44 3.15
N TYR A 300 -0.70 4.24 3.53
CA TYR A 300 -1.82 3.96 4.42
C TYR A 300 -1.26 3.54 5.79
N VAL A 301 -1.27 4.46 6.75
CA VAL A 301 -0.65 4.25 8.06
C VAL A 301 -1.49 3.30 8.88
N ASN A 302 -0.89 2.19 9.36
CA ASN A 302 -1.58 1.11 10.07
C ASN A 302 -2.79 0.54 9.30
N GLY A 303 -2.73 0.55 7.96
CA GLY A 303 -3.79 0.09 7.07
C GLY A 303 -3.97 -1.43 7.07
N ILE A 304 -2.99 -2.17 7.56
CA ILE A 304 -2.98 -3.62 7.65
C ILE A 304 -2.89 -4.04 9.12
N THR A 305 -3.59 -5.11 9.48
CA THR A 305 -3.52 -5.70 10.82
C THR A 305 -3.43 -7.21 10.71
N GLN A 306 -2.51 -7.79 11.47
CA GLN A 306 -2.32 -9.23 11.56
C GLN A 306 -2.56 -9.69 12.99
N VAL A 307 -3.27 -10.80 13.18
CA VAL A 307 -3.42 -11.45 14.48
C VAL A 307 -2.51 -12.67 14.51
N VAL A 308 -1.69 -12.75 15.53
CA VAL A 308 -0.72 -13.85 15.69
C VAL A 308 -0.86 -14.46 17.08
N PRO A 309 -0.77 -15.79 17.20
CA PRO A 309 -0.78 -16.44 18.52
C PRO A 309 0.49 -16.06 19.27
N THR A 310 0.34 -15.78 20.57
CA THR A 310 1.45 -15.45 21.47
C THR A 310 1.66 -16.51 22.53
N ALA A 311 0.62 -17.27 22.89
CA ALA A 311 0.72 -18.44 23.75
C ALA A 311 -0.32 -19.49 23.38
N LEU A 312 -0.01 -20.74 23.64
CA LEU A 312 -0.92 -21.89 23.49
C LEU A 312 -1.22 -22.50 24.86
N VAL A 313 -2.42 -23.04 25.01
CA VAL A 313 -2.82 -23.75 26.24
C VAL A 313 -1.94 -25.00 26.39
N PRO A 314 -1.22 -25.17 27.52
CA PRO A 314 -0.39 -26.34 27.74
C PRO A 314 -1.25 -27.61 27.76
N GLY A 315 -0.83 -28.66 27.02
CA GLY A 315 -1.50 -29.97 26.99
C GLY A 315 -2.80 -30.02 26.20
N ALA A 316 -3.26 -28.94 25.59
CA ALA A 316 -4.50 -28.91 24.79
C ALA A 316 -4.34 -29.53 23.39
N PHE A 317 -3.65 -30.67 23.32
CA PHE A 317 -3.46 -31.46 22.11
C PHE A 317 -4.45 -32.65 22.13
N ASN A 318 -5.73 -32.34 22.04
CA ASN A 318 -6.75 -33.38 21.98
C ASN A 318 -7.52 -33.28 20.66
N GLY A 319 -7.39 -34.32 19.82
CA GLY A 319 -8.18 -34.45 18.60
C GLY A 319 -7.87 -33.50 17.47
N GLY A 320 -6.60 -33.01 17.29
CA GLY A 320 -6.17 -32.24 16.14
C GLY A 320 -6.40 -30.74 16.21
N THR A 321 -6.85 -30.20 17.35
CA THR A 321 -7.05 -28.76 17.55
C THR A 321 -6.00 -28.19 18.50
N LEU A 322 -5.31 -27.13 18.09
CA LEU A 322 -4.44 -26.35 18.96
C LEU A 322 -5.26 -25.24 19.61
N ALA A 323 -5.38 -25.26 20.95
CA ALA A 323 -6.02 -24.16 21.65
C ALA A 323 -5.04 -22.99 21.83
N VAL A 324 -5.40 -21.80 21.36
CA VAL A 324 -4.67 -20.58 21.56
C VAL A 324 -5.11 -19.93 22.87
N GLU A 325 -4.17 -19.67 23.77
CA GLU A 325 -4.45 -19.02 25.05
C GLU A 325 -4.46 -17.51 24.88
N THR A 326 -3.46 -16.98 24.18
CA THR A 326 -3.35 -15.53 23.93
C THR A 326 -2.93 -15.24 22.50
N ALA A 327 -3.45 -14.13 21.96
CA ALA A 327 -3.12 -13.65 20.65
C ALA A 327 -2.77 -12.16 20.71
N GLY A 328 -1.73 -11.78 19.98
CA GLY A 328 -1.31 -10.39 19.79
C GLY A 328 -1.79 -9.84 18.46
N GLN A 329 -1.90 -8.54 18.38
CA GLN A 329 -2.15 -7.82 17.12
C GLN A 329 -0.92 -7.01 16.73
N THR A 330 -0.50 -7.15 15.49
CA THR A 330 0.52 -6.31 14.87
C THR A 330 -0.12 -5.44 13.79
N GLN A 331 0.34 -4.19 13.69
CA GLN A 331 -0.11 -3.24 12.68
C GLN A 331 1.03 -2.96 11.71
N SER A 332 0.69 -2.76 10.46
CA SER A 332 1.63 -2.46 9.40
C SER A 332 1.08 -1.38 8.48
N ASP A 333 1.97 -0.56 7.98
CA ASP A 333 1.67 0.39 6.92
C ASP A 333 1.62 -0.34 5.57
N LEU A 334 0.83 0.19 4.65
CA LEU A 334 0.91 -0.16 3.24
C LEU A 334 1.42 1.04 2.47
N ASP A 335 2.54 0.86 1.79
CA ASP A 335 3.12 1.85 0.89
C ASP A 335 2.92 1.42 -0.56
N LEU A 336 2.65 2.40 -1.42
CA LEU A 336 2.59 2.23 -2.87
C LEU A 336 3.48 3.27 -3.51
N ASN A 337 4.35 2.86 -4.40
CA ASN A 337 5.20 3.79 -5.12
C ASN A 337 5.43 3.32 -6.55
N GLY A 338 5.55 4.25 -7.49
CA GLY A 338 5.89 3.90 -8.87
C GLY A 338 5.54 4.94 -9.92
N PRO A 339 6.04 4.72 -11.13
CA PRO A 339 5.77 5.58 -12.27
C PRO A 339 4.34 5.41 -12.78
N TYR A 340 3.84 6.45 -13.44
CA TYR A 340 2.57 6.43 -14.14
C TYR A 340 2.60 7.27 -15.41
N ALA A 341 1.64 6.99 -16.31
CA ALA A 341 1.33 7.80 -17.47
C ALA A 341 -0.17 8.05 -17.54
N SER A 342 -0.56 9.27 -17.87
CA SER A 342 -1.95 9.73 -17.93
C SER A 342 -2.30 10.33 -19.27
N LEU A 343 -3.53 10.10 -19.68
CA LEU A 343 -4.17 10.72 -20.82
C LEU A 343 -5.40 11.48 -20.31
N ILE A 344 -5.43 12.79 -20.43
CA ILE A 344 -6.53 13.64 -19.98
C ILE A 344 -7.17 14.26 -21.22
N TRP A 345 -8.41 13.93 -21.47
CA TRP A 345 -9.19 14.48 -22.58
C TRP A 345 -10.27 15.41 -22.05
N LYS A 346 -10.21 16.66 -22.50
CA LYS A 346 -11.19 17.71 -22.19
C LYS A 346 -12.03 18.03 -23.43
N PHE A 347 -13.35 18.10 -23.23
CA PHE A 347 -14.35 18.38 -24.27
C PHE A 347 -15.45 19.32 -23.75
#